data_f43bfdf87135cf694fc5cc70026d5fb1
#
_entry.id   f43bfdf87135cf694fc5cc70026d5fb1
#
_cell.length_a   1.000
_cell.length_b   1.000
_cell.length_c   1.000
_cell.angle_alpha   90.00
_cell.angle_beta   90.00
_cell.angle_gamma   90.00
#
_symmetry.space_group_name_H-M   'P 1'
#
loop_
_entity.id
_entity.type
_entity.pdbx_description
1 polymer ?
#
loop_
_entity_poly.entity_id
_entity_poly.type
_entity_poly.pdbx_seq_one_letter_code
_entity_poly.pdbx_strand_id
1 'polypeptide(L)'
;MKYKDLRDFIKQLEAKGELKRVSMEVDPNLEITEICDRTLRAGGPALLFEKVKGSDFPLLGNLFGTPRRVAMGMGEENVEALREVGKLLSVLKEPDPPKGMKDALGKLPMYRKVLDMAPKELKRAPCQEVIMEDAVVNLGKLPVQTCWPGDGGPLITWGLVITRGPEKPRQNLGIYRMQVIGKNRVIMRWLSHRGGALDFREWQIKHPGEPFPVAVALGADPATILAAVTPVPDTLSEYAFAGLLRGSRTEVIKALISDLQVPASAEFVLEGHIYPDDMAPEGPFGDHTGYYNEVDNFPVFTVERLTHRQKPIYHSTYTGRPPDEPAILGVALNEVFVPILQKQFPEIVDFYLPPEGCSYRMAVVSMKKQYPGHAKRVMLGIWSFLRQFMYTKFVIVTDDDVNVRDWNDVIWAMTTRMDPARDTTMIENTPIDYLDFASPVSGLGSKIGFDATNKWPGETNREWGTPIEMTAEVKQRVDEIWEQLEI
;
A
#
# COMPACT_ATOMS: atom_id res chain seq x y z
N MET A 1 4.14 -11.45 -13.82
CA MET A 1 4.93 -10.84 -14.93
C MET A 1 6.35 -10.58 -14.49
N LYS A 2 7.39 -10.97 -15.26
CA LYS A 2 8.79 -10.70 -14.89
C LYS A 2 9.31 -9.47 -15.63
N TYR A 3 10.00 -8.58 -14.93
CA TYR A 3 10.62 -7.38 -15.47
C TYR A 3 11.95 -7.09 -14.73
N LYS A 4 12.81 -6.31 -15.34
CA LYS A 4 14.15 -6.03 -14.83
C LYS A 4 14.17 -4.80 -13.91
N ASP A 5 13.55 -3.71 -14.33
CA ASP A 5 13.50 -2.41 -13.64
C ASP A 5 12.22 -1.66 -14.04
N LEU A 6 12.04 -0.43 -13.55
CA LEU A 6 10.90 0.43 -13.90
C LEU A 6 10.76 0.64 -15.40
N ARG A 7 11.86 0.85 -16.12
CA ARG A 7 11.82 1.10 -17.57
C ARG A 7 11.40 -0.13 -18.38
N ASP A 8 11.83 -1.30 -17.95
CA ASP A 8 11.38 -2.56 -18.55
C ASP A 8 9.89 -2.80 -18.25
N PHE A 9 9.44 -2.48 -17.04
CA PHE A 9 8.03 -2.54 -16.67
C PHE A 9 7.18 -1.60 -17.54
N ILE A 10 7.61 -0.34 -17.72
CA ILE A 10 6.96 0.64 -18.62
C ILE A 10 6.82 0.08 -20.04
N LYS A 11 7.90 -0.48 -20.62
CA LYS A 11 7.86 -1.08 -21.95
C LYS A 11 6.85 -2.23 -22.06
N GLN A 12 6.78 -3.07 -21.02
CA GLN A 12 5.83 -4.18 -21.00
C GLN A 12 4.38 -3.71 -20.85
N LEU A 13 4.13 -2.66 -20.05
CA LEU A 13 2.81 -2.02 -19.97
C LEU A 13 2.41 -1.40 -21.29
N GLU A 14 3.32 -0.71 -21.96
CA GLU A 14 3.07 -0.11 -23.29
C GLU A 14 2.71 -1.17 -24.33
N ALA A 15 3.45 -2.28 -24.37
CA ALA A 15 3.16 -3.40 -25.26
C ALA A 15 1.81 -4.09 -25.00
N LYS A 16 1.28 -3.97 -23.77
CA LYS A 16 -0.02 -4.51 -23.36
C LYS A 16 -1.18 -3.50 -23.48
N GLY A 17 -0.91 -2.27 -23.94
CA GLY A 17 -1.90 -1.19 -23.99
C GLY A 17 -2.26 -0.61 -22.59
N GLU A 18 -1.48 -0.94 -21.56
CA GLU A 18 -1.67 -0.49 -20.18
C GLU A 18 -0.91 0.81 -19.87
N LEU A 19 -0.23 1.41 -20.85
CA LEU A 19 0.45 2.70 -20.73
C LEU A 19 0.21 3.57 -21.96
N LYS A 20 -0.05 4.84 -21.73
CA LYS A 20 -0.18 5.86 -22.76
C LYS A 20 0.86 6.96 -22.59
N ARG A 21 1.51 7.38 -23.69
CA ARG A 21 2.41 8.56 -23.73
C ARG A 21 1.59 9.81 -24.01
N VAL A 22 1.85 10.86 -23.25
CA VAL A 22 1.26 12.19 -23.41
C VAL A 22 2.36 13.11 -23.92
N SER A 23 2.33 13.47 -25.19
CA SER A 23 3.38 14.25 -25.87
C SER A 23 3.15 15.77 -25.83
N MET A 24 1.94 16.22 -25.47
CA MET A 24 1.67 17.63 -25.24
C MET A 24 2.28 18.08 -23.90
N GLU A 25 2.63 19.37 -23.81
CA GLU A 25 3.09 19.95 -22.55
C GLU A 25 1.94 20.04 -21.54
N VAL A 26 2.20 19.60 -20.30
CA VAL A 26 1.24 19.61 -19.19
C VAL A 26 1.87 20.23 -17.96
N ASP A 27 1.10 21.01 -17.20
CA ASP A 27 1.57 21.67 -15.98
C ASP A 27 1.55 20.68 -14.79
N PRO A 28 2.66 20.49 -14.04
CA PRO A 28 2.66 19.69 -12.83
C PRO A 28 1.87 20.35 -11.69
N ASN A 29 1.55 21.63 -11.82
CA ASN A 29 0.66 22.31 -10.90
C ASN A 29 -0.80 22.05 -11.31
N LEU A 30 -1.47 21.13 -10.62
CA LEU A 30 -2.88 20.72 -10.73
C LEU A 30 -3.24 19.89 -11.98
N GLU A 31 -2.76 20.23 -13.19
CA GLU A 31 -3.24 19.59 -14.43
C GLU A 31 -2.92 18.09 -14.47
N ILE A 32 -1.66 17.70 -14.13
CA ILE A 32 -1.27 16.29 -14.12
C ILE A 32 -2.13 15.50 -13.15
N THR A 33 -2.43 16.05 -11.98
CA THR A 33 -3.30 15.41 -10.98
C THR A 33 -4.70 15.19 -11.53
N GLU A 34 -5.32 16.20 -12.11
CA GLU A 34 -6.67 16.10 -12.70
C GLU A 34 -6.74 15.08 -13.85
N ILE A 35 -5.70 15.04 -14.70
CA ILE A 35 -5.61 14.05 -15.78
C ILE A 35 -5.48 12.62 -15.19
N CYS A 36 -4.64 12.45 -14.19
CA CYS A 36 -4.46 11.16 -13.51
C CYS A 36 -5.74 10.70 -12.79
N ASP A 37 -6.44 11.61 -12.09
CA ASP A 37 -7.69 11.30 -11.38
C ASP A 37 -8.79 10.83 -12.35
N ARG A 38 -9.02 11.57 -13.43
CA ARG A 38 -9.98 11.16 -14.47
C ARG A 38 -9.62 9.83 -15.10
N THR A 39 -8.34 9.63 -15.39
CA THR A 39 -7.86 8.38 -15.99
C THR A 39 -8.05 7.21 -15.06
N LEU A 40 -7.71 7.36 -13.79
CA LEU A 40 -7.89 6.33 -12.77
C LEU A 40 -9.36 5.96 -12.59
N ARG A 41 -10.25 6.96 -12.47
CA ARG A 41 -11.70 6.74 -12.31
C ARG A 41 -12.33 6.05 -13.51
N ALA A 42 -11.77 6.24 -14.71
CA ALA A 42 -12.17 5.55 -15.92
C ALA A 42 -11.53 4.15 -16.07
N GLY A 43 -10.74 3.66 -15.09
CA GLY A 43 -9.99 2.41 -15.22
C GLY A 43 -8.90 2.45 -16.29
N GLY A 44 -8.43 3.66 -16.66
CA GLY A 44 -7.53 3.89 -17.77
C GLY A 44 -6.07 3.52 -17.49
N PRO A 45 -5.19 3.69 -18.52
CA PRO A 45 -3.79 3.25 -18.48
C PRO A 45 -2.91 4.09 -17.54
N ALA A 46 -1.69 3.62 -17.26
CA ALA A 46 -0.60 4.44 -16.74
C ALA A 46 -0.27 5.55 -17.75
N LEU A 47 0.21 6.69 -17.27
CA LEU A 47 0.47 7.86 -18.09
C LEU A 47 1.94 8.27 -18.01
N LEU A 48 2.61 8.37 -19.16
CA LEU A 48 3.96 8.95 -19.24
C LEU A 48 3.87 10.32 -19.93
N PHE A 49 3.95 11.38 -19.13
CA PHE A 49 4.00 12.76 -19.61
C PHE A 49 5.41 13.07 -20.08
N GLU A 50 5.61 13.16 -21.41
CA GLU A 50 6.92 13.34 -22.02
C GLU A 50 7.42 14.79 -21.92
N LYS A 51 6.52 15.76 -21.80
CA LYS A 51 6.79 17.18 -21.68
C LYS A 51 6.06 17.74 -20.48
N VAL A 52 6.82 18.03 -19.42
CA VAL A 52 6.29 18.64 -18.21
C VAL A 52 6.77 20.08 -18.13
N LYS A 53 5.85 21.01 -18.00
CA LYS A 53 6.15 22.45 -17.93
C LYS A 53 7.15 22.75 -16.80
N GLY A 54 8.23 23.45 -17.14
CA GLY A 54 9.26 23.84 -16.19
C GLY A 54 10.26 22.75 -15.80
N SER A 55 10.20 21.57 -16.42
CA SER A 55 11.13 20.47 -16.18
C SER A 55 11.61 19.83 -17.49
N ASP A 56 12.87 19.37 -17.48
CA ASP A 56 13.45 18.59 -18.58
C ASP A 56 13.15 17.06 -18.42
N PHE A 57 12.52 16.66 -17.34
CA PHE A 57 12.28 15.26 -17.01
C PHE A 57 10.84 14.88 -17.24
N PRO A 58 10.58 13.72 -17.90
CA PRO A 58 9.23 13.17 -18.04
C PRO A 58 8.71 12.69 -16.67
N LEU A 59 7.37 12.72 -16.53
CA LEU A 59 6.68 12.26 -15.33
C LEU A 59 5.82 11.03 -15.65
N LEU A 60 5.95 10.00 -14.81
CA LEU A 60 5.12 8.80 -14.82
C LEU A 60 4.07 8.91 -13.71
N GLY A 61 2.80 8.90 -14.08
CA GLY A 61 1.66 8.93 -13.16
C GLY A 61 0.69 7.77 -13.40
N ASN A 62 -0.22 7.56 -12.47
CA ASN A 62 -1.25 6.51 -12.54
C ASN A 62 -0.67 5.10 -12.79
N LEU A 63 0.57 4.83 -12.34
CA LEU A 63 1.25 3.56 -12.57
C LEU A 63 0.47 2.39 -11.97
N PHE A 64 0.02 2.55 -10.74
CA PHE A 64 -0.73 1.55 -9.99
C PHE A 64 -2.24 1.83 -9.96
N GLY A 65 -2.77 2.59 -10.91
CA GLY A 65 -4.18 3.00 -10.96
C GLY A 65 -5.17 1.89 -11.33
N THR A 66 -4.74 0.63 -11.46
CA THR A 66 -5.63 -0.54 -11.53
C THR A 66 -5.07 -1.69 -10.69
N PRO A 67 -5.93 -2.52 -10.04
CA PRO A 67 -5.47 -3.68 -9.26
C PRO A 67 -4.63 -4.64 -10.09
N ARG A 68 -4.92 -4.76 -11.40
CA ARG A 68 -4.14 -5.58 -12.33
C ARG A 68 -2.70 -5.09 -12.46
N ARG A 69 -2.46 -3.78 -12.61
CA ARG A 69 -1.09 -3.22 -12.70
C ARG A 69 -0.33 -3.37 -11.39
N VAL A 70 -1.02 -3.31 -10.25
CA VAL A 70 -0.42 -3.63 -8.94
C VAL A 70 0.04 -5.08 -8.91
N ALA A 71 -0.82 -6.04 -9.29
CA ALA A 71 -0.46 -7.45 -9.37
C ALA A 71 0.73 -7.69 -10.31
N MET A 72 0.72 -7.07 -11.48
CA MET A 72 1.85 -7.11 -12.43
C MET A 72 3.13 -6.57 -11.81
N GLY A 73 3.06 -5.49 -11.04
CA GLY A 73 4.19 -4.93 -10.28
C GLY A 73 4.70 -5.87 -9.19
N MET A 74 3.85 -6.68 -8.61
CA MET A 74 4.21 -7.73 -7.64
C MET A 74 4.67 -9.05 -8.31
N GLY A 75 4.80 -9.07 -9.63
CA GLY A 75 5.29 -10.24 -10.38
C GLY A 75 4.20 -11.23 -10.80
N GLU A 76 2.94 -10.98 -10.46
CA GLU A 76 1.79 -11.83 -10.76
C GLU A 76 1.04 -11.35 -12.03
N GLU A 77 0.18 -12.20 -12.58
CA GLU A 77 -0.55 -11.87 -13.82
C GLU A 77 -1.93 -11.26 -13.56
N ASN A 78 -2.53 -11.63 -12.44
CA ASN A 78 -3.84 -11.15 -12.01
C ASN A 78 -3.88 -10.94 -10.49
N VAL A 79 -4.94 -10.32 -10.01
CA VAL A 79 -5.10 -9.90 -8.62
C VAL A 79 -5.28 -11.11 -7.69
N GLU A 80 -6.00 -12.14 -8.16
CA GLU A 80 -6.27 -13.35 -7.38
C GLU A 80 -4.99 -14.12 -7.05
N ALA A 81 -3.99 -14.07 -7.94
CA ALA A 81 -2.69 -14.70 -7.73
C ALA A 81 -1.91 -14.07 -6.55
N LEU A 82 -2.27 -12.87 -6.12
CA LEU A 82 -1.69 -12.24 -4.92
C LEU A 82 -1.99 -13.00 -3.63
N ARG A 83 -3.02 -13.86 -3.62
CA ARG A 83 -3.27 -14.80 -2.50
C ARG A 83 -2.10 -15.76 -2.28
N GLU A 84 -1.40 -16.16 -3.33
CA GLU A 84 -0.19 -17.00 -3.20
C GLU A 84 0.96 -16.25 -2.51
N VAL A 85 1.07 -14.94 -2.76
CA VAL A 85 2.01 -14.07 -2.01
C VAL A 85 1.62 -14.02 -0.53
N GLY A 86 0.33 -13.87 -0.23
CA GLY A 86 -0.17 -13.89 1.15
C GLY A 86 0.06 -15.22 1.87
N LYS A 87 -0.15 -16.35 1.19
CA LYS A 87 0.16 -17.70 1.73
C LYS A 87 1.65 -17.82 2.06
N LEU A 88 2.52 -17.33 1.17
CA LEU A 88 3.95 -17.36 1.39
C LEU A 88 4.34 -16.51 2.61
N LEU A 89 3.81 -15.28 2.72
CA LEU A 89 4.05 -14.42 3.88
C LEU A 89 3.54 -15.05 5.18
N SER A 90 2.38 -15.72 5.16
CA SER A 90 1.85 -16.40 6.34
C SER A 90 2.76 -17.53 6.83
N VAL A 91 3.38 -18.28 5.90
CA VAL A 91 4.36 -19.32 6.23
C VAL A 91 5.67 -18.71 6.73
N LEU A 92 6.14 -17.61 6.13
CA LEU A 92 7.37 -16.94 6.60
C LEU A 92 7.20 -16.32 8.00
N LYS A 93 6.00 -15.84 8.32
CA LYS A 93 5.67 -15.30 9.65
C LYS A 93 5.61 -16.40 10.71
N GLU A 94 5.00 -17.53 10.39
CA GLU A 94 4.82 -18.68 11.29
C GLU A 94 5.11 -19.96 10.50
N PRO A 95 6.37 -20.41 10.44
CA PRO A 95 6.74 -21.61 9.68
C PRO A 95 6.10 -22.88 10.27
N ASP A 96 5.32 -23.59 9.47
CA ASP A 96 4.83 -24.91 9.83
C ASP A 96 5.90 -25.96 9.50
N PRO A 97 6.28 -26.82 10.45
CA PRO A 97 7.19 -27.93 10.14
C PRO A 97 6.55 -28.86 9.08
N PRO A 98 7.34 -29.36 8.13
CA PRO A 98 6.80 -30.23 7.10
C PRO A 98 6.22 -31.52 7.71
N LYS A 99 5.01 -31.87 7.31
CA LYS A 99 4.27 -33.05 7.79
C LYS A 99 4.75 -34.38 7.16
N GLY A 100 5.91 -34.36 6.46
CA GLY A 100 6.51 -35.52 5.82
C GLY A 100 7.22 -35.17 4.52
N MET A 101 7.84 -36.18 3.88
CA MET A 101 8.69 -36.01 2.71
C MET A 101 7.93 -35.47 1.48
N LYS A 102 6.68 -35.84 1.29
CA LYS A 102 5.82 -35.32 0.20
C LYS A 102 5.49 -33.84 0.40
N ASP A 103 5.20 -33.41 1.63
CA ASP A 103 4.95 -32.01 1.97
C ASP A 103 6.22 -31.16 1.82
N ALA A 104 7.39 -31.68 2.25
CA ALA A 104 8.68 -31.04 2.06
C ALA A 104 9.03 -30.83 0.57
N LEU A 105 8.77 -31.84 -0.28
CA LEU A 105 8.94 -31.75 -1.73
C LEU A 105 7.97 -30.75 -2.37
N GLY A 106 6.72 -30.71 -1.93
CA GLY A 106 5.70 -29.75 -2.38
C GLY A 106 6.07 -28.28 -2.04
N LYS A 107 6.79 -28.06 -0.93
CA LYS A 107 7.28 -26.75 -0.51
C LYS A 107 8.58 -26.31 -1.20
N LEU A 108 9.22 -27.17 -1.98
CA LEU A 108 10.51 -26.89 -2.64
C LEU A 108 10.47 -25.64 -3.56
N PRO A 109 9.42 -25.38 -4.38
CA PRO A 109 9.33 -24.17 -5.18
C PRO A 109 9.28 -22.89 -4.32
N MET A 110 8.63 -22.94 -3.17
CA MET A 110 8.58 -21.86 -2.19
C MET A 110 9.98 -21.60 -1.59
N TYR A 111 10.70 -22.63 -1.19
CA TYR A 111 12.07 -22.47 -0.67
C TYR A 111 13.05 -21.94 -1.74
N ARG A 112 12.82 -22.21 -3.02
CA ARG A 112 13.60 -21.59 -4.11
C ARG A 112 13.42 -20.08 -4.15
N LYS A 113 12.22 -19.56 -3.92
CA LYS A 113 11.96 -18.10 -3.86
C LYS A 113 12.76 -17.44 -2.71
N VAL A 114 13.02 -18.16 -1.62
CA VAL A 114 13.82 -17.67 -0.48
C VAL A 114 15.27 -17.37 -0.89
N LEU A 115 15.80 -18.05 -1.90
CA LEU A 115 17.16 -17.78 -2.40
C LEU A 115 17.30 -16.39 -3.06
N ASP A 116 16.19 -15.83 -3.53
CA ASP A 116 16.14 -14.50 -4.15
C ASP A 116 15.96 -13.36 -3.14
N MET A 117 15.83 -13.68 -1.85
CA MET A 117 15.57 -12.69 -0.80
C MET A 117 16.81 -11.84 -0.48
N ALA A 118 18.01 -12.42 -0.45
CA ALA A 118 19.20 -11.65 -0.10
C ALA A 118 19.54 -10.63 -1.20
N PRO A 119 19.58 -9.32 -0.90
CA PRO A 119 19.92 -8.32 -1.91
C PRO A 119 21.33 -8.56 -2.48
N LYS A 120 21.55 -8.11 -3.71
CA LYS A 120 22.84 -8.19 -4.42
C LYS A 120 23.45 -6.81 -4.50
N GLU A 121 24.56 -6.60 -3.81
CA GLU A 121 25.28 -5.34 -3.87
C GLU A 121 26.11 -5.24 -5.16
N LEU A 122 25.99 -4.09 -5.83
CA LEU A 122 26.71 -3.77 -7.06
C LEU A 122 27.85 -2.77 -6.76
N LYS A 123 28.90 -2.81 -7.58
CA LYS A 123 30.01 -1.85 -7.52
C LYS A 123 29.74 -0.57 -8.33
N ARG A 124 28.84 -0.61 -9.29
CA ARG A 124 28.40 0.50 -10.14
C ARG A 124 26.93 0.31 -10.46
N ALA A 125 26.17 1.40 -10.50
CA ALA A 125 24.72 1.32 -10.73
C ALA A 125 24.23 2.49 -11.60
N PRO A 126 23.17 2.27 -12.41
CA PRO A 126 22.57 3.31 -13.24
C PRO A 126 22.11 4.54 -12.45
N CYS A 127 21.61 4.38 -11.23
CA CYS A 127 21.16 5.50 -10.39
C CYS A 127 22.27 6.51 -10.02
N GLN A 128 23.55 6.18 -10.26
CA GLN A 128 24.71 7.03 -9.97
C GLN A 128 25.43 7.48 -11.25
N GLU A 129 24.79 7.46 -12.42
CA GLU A 129 25.41 7.89 -13.69
C GLU A 129 25.64 9.40 -13.77
N VAL A 130 24.77 10.19 -13.18
CA VAL A 130 24.89 11.64 -13.07
C VAL A 130 24.88 12.00 -11.59
N ILE A 131 25.81 12.85 -11.17
CA ILE A 131 25.98 13.26 -9.77
C ILE A 131 25.91 14.78 -9.70
N MET A 132 25.03 15.28 -8.85
CA MET A 132 24.90 16.69 -8.49
C MET A 132 25.18 16.85 -6.99
N GLU A 133 26.04 17.78 -6.63
CA GLU A 133 26.50 17.96 -5.24
C GLU A 133 26.23 19.39 -4.74
N ASP A 134 25.91 19.50 -3.47
CA ASP A 134 25.82 20.77 -2.72
C ASP A 134 25.03 21.89 -3.44
N ALA A 135 25.69 22.96 -3.80
CA ALA A 135 25.05 24.14 -4.41
C ALA A 135 24.41 23.89 -5.78
N VAL A 136 24.76 22.79 -6.45
CA VAL A 136 24.18 22.39 -7.74
C VAL A 136 22.84 21.66 -7.56
N VAL A 137 22.59 21.09 -6.39
CA VAL A 137 21.32 20.42 -6.08
C VAL A 137 20.17 21.42 -6.17
N ASN A 138 19.19 21.11 -7.02
CA ASN A 138 18.00 21.93 -7.20
C ASN A 138 16.76 21.06 -7.47
N LEU A 139 15.99 20.80 -6.44
CA LEU A 139 14.74 20.02 -6.50
C LEU A 139 13.66 20.72 -7.34
N GLY A 140 13.74 22.04 -7.53
CA GLY A 140 12.82 22.78 -8.39
C GLY A 140 12.97 22.46 -9.89
N LYS A 141 13.97 21.66 -10.30
CA LYS A 141 14.09 21.12 -11.66
C LYS A 141 13.34 19.79 -11.84
N LEU A 142 13.00 19.11 -10.76
CA LEU A 142 12.16 17.91 -10.81
C LEU A 142 10.71 18.31 -11.07
N PRO A 143 9.94 17.52 -11.81
CA PRO A 143 8.52 17.79 -12.07
C PRO A 143 7.65 17.42 -10.84
N VAL A 144 7.96 17.99 -9.69
CA VAL A 144 7.22 17.74 -8.46
C VAL A 144 5.85 18.40 -8.55
N GLN A 145 4.79 17.62 -8.33
CA GLN A 145 3.43 18.10 -8.46
C GLN A 145 2.98 18.93 -7.25
N THR A 146 2.16 19.94 -7.50
CA THR A 146 1.18 20.46 -6.54
C THR A 146 -0.14 19.84 -6.92
N CYS A 147 -0.68 18.95 -6.06
CA CYS A 147 -1.81 18.09 -6.45
C CYS A 147 -3.15 18.80 -6.36
N TRP A 148 -3.38 19.62 -5.32
CA TRP A 148 -4.67 20.26 -5.06
C TRP A 148 -4.53 21.77 -4.83
N PRO A 149 -5.58 22.56 -5.13
CA PRO A 149 -5.51 24.02 -5.00
C PRO A 149 -5.16 24.55 -3.60
N GLY A 150 -5.47 23.79 -2.55
CA GLY A 150 -5.18 24.14 -1.15
C GLY A 150 -3.88 23.54 -0.62
N ASP A 151 -3.10 22.84 -1.43
CA ASP A 151 -1.84 22.24 -0.99
C ASP A 151 -0.81 23.30 -0.61
N GLY A 152 -0.02 23.03 0.43
CA GLY A 152 1.03 23.91 0.95
C GLY A 152 2.24 24.08 0.02
N GLY A 153 2.26 23.42 -1.14
CA GLY A 153 3.33 23.51 -2.14
C GLY A 153 3.59 22.19 -2.87
N PRO A 154 4.71 22.08 -3.62
CA PRO A 154 5.06 20.87 -4.34
C PRO A 154 5.34 19.70 -3.39
N LEU A 155 4.80 18.51 -3.71
CA LEU A 155 4.85 17.32 -2.88
C LEU A 155 5.48 16.13 -3.61
N ILE A 156 6.60 15.61 -3.11
CA ILE A 156 7.15 14.33 -3.53
C ILE A 156 6.30 13.23 -2.88
N THR A 157 5.65 12.41 -3.69
CA THR A 157 4.62 11.45 -3.25
C THR A 157 5.12 10.01 -3.19
N TRP A 158 5.91 9.55 -4.17
CA TRP A 158 6.49 8.19 -4.22
C TRP A 158 7.94 8.15 -3.73
N GLY A 159 8.26 8.92 -2.68
CA GLY A 159 9.59 8.87 -2.07
C GLY A 159 9.80 7.57 -1.29
N LEU A 160 10.64 6.66 -1.81
CA LEU A 160 11.11 5.49 -1.08
C LEU A 160 12.23 5.93 -0.15
N VAL A 161 11.89 6.19 1.10
CA VAL A 161 12.82 6.68 2.12
C VAL A 161 13.52 5.51 2.79
N ILE A 162 14.83 5.58 2.86
CA ILE A 162 15.72 4.56 3.37
C ILE A 162 16.43 5.12 4.60
N THR A 163 16.25 4.44 5.74
CA THR A 163 16.87 4.77 7.01
C THR A 163 17.43 3.52 7.69
N ARG A 164 18.27 3.73 8.69
CA ARG A 164 18.74 2.65 9.55
C ARG A 164 18.95 3.18 10.97
N GLY A 165 18.31 2.56 11.95
CA GLY A 165 18.58 2.83 13.35
C GLY A 165 20.00 2.41 13.75
N PRO A 166 20.62 3.03 14.77
CA PRO A 166 22.05 2.88 15.08
C PRO A 166 22.46 1.45 15.47
N GLU A 167 21.54 0.65 15.99
CA GLU A 167 21.79 -0.73 16.41
C GLU A 167 21.06 -1.77 15.55
N LYS A 168 20.49 -1.34 14.41
CA LYS A 168 19.74 -2.23 13.53
C LYS A 168 20.62 -2.78 12.41
N PRO A 169 20.67 -4.11 12.23
CA PRO A 169 21.44 -4.71 11.13
C PRO A 169 20.79 -4.45 9.76
N ARG A 170 19.46 -4.19 9.73
CA ARG A 170 18.71 -3.96 8.50
C ARG A 170 18.29 -2.49 8.37
N GLN A 171 18.14 -2.06 7.12
CA GLN A 171 17.53 -0.79 6.78
C GLN A 171 16.01 -0.89 6.80
N ASN A 172 15.36 0.21 7.10
CA ASN A 172 13.93 0.41 6.92
C ASN A 172 13.69 1.08 5.57
N LEU A 173 12.75 0.56 4.80
CA LEU A 173 12.25 1.20 3.59
C LEU A 173 10.77 1.54 3.81
N GLY A 174 10.41 2.80 3.52
CA GLY A 174 9.02 3.24 3.62
C GLY A 174 8.70 4.32 2.61
N ILE A 175 7.46 4.36 2.16
CA ILE A 175 6.97 5.45 1.34
C ILE A 175 6.47 6.55 2.27
N TYR A 176 7.09 7.73 2.16
CA TYR A 176 6.71 8.91 2.92
C TYR A 176 6.63 10.10 1.98
N ARG A 177 5.61 10.93 2.16
CA ARG A 177 5.50 12.16 1.39
C ARG A 177 6.46 13.22 1.94
N MET A 178 6.93 14.08 1.04
CA MET A 178 7.88 15.14 1.39
C MET A 178 7.49 16.44 0.70
N GLN A 179 7.24 17.49 1.48
CA GLN A 179 6.99 18.84 0.97
C GLN A 179 8.30 19.51 0.58
N VAL A 180 8.43 19.99 -0.65
CA VAL A 180 9.58 20.76 -1.10
C VAL A 180 9.46 22.20 -0.58
N ILE A 181 10.44 22.66 0.21
CA ILE A 181 10.46 24.00 0.81
C ILE A 181 11.66 24.84 0.37
N GLY A 182 12.51 24.32 -0.49
CA GLY A 182 13.69 25.01 -0.97
C GLY A 182 14.41 24.25 -2.07
N LYS A 183 15.55 24.78 -2.54
CA LYS A 183 16.34 24.15 -3.60
C LYS A 183 16.78 22.74 -3.25
N ASN A 184 17.09 22.50 -1.99
CA ASN A 184 17.61 21.22 -1.49
C ASN A 184 17.02 20.84 -0.13
N ARG A 185 15.85 21.38 0.23
CA ARG A 185 15.20 21.11 1.53
C ARG A 185 13.80 20.60 1.34
N VAL A 186 13.47 19.52 2.02
CA VAL A 186 12.12 18.93 2.04
C VAL A 186 11.71 18.62 3.48
N ILE A 187 10.42 18.75 3.79
CA ILE A 187 9.87 18.33 5.08
C ILE A 187 9.51 16.87 4.97
N MET A 188 10.03 16.03 5.85
CA MET A 188 9.82 14.59 5.90
C MET A 188 8.65 14.28 6.82
N ARG A 189 7.49 13.91 6.28
CA ARG A 189 6.33 13.59 7.10
C ARG A 189 6.46 12.23 7.77
N TRP A 190 7.04 12.24 8.94
CA TRP A 190 7.21 11.05 9.78
C TRP A 190 6.26 11.02 10.97
N LEU A 191 5.23 10.21 10.87
CA LEU A 191 4.39 9.90 12.02
C LEU A 191 5.18 9.11 13.06
N SER A 192 4.99 9.42 14.32
CA SER A 192 5.81 8.95 15.44
C SER A 192 5.99 7.42 15.57
N HIS A 193 5.06 6.65 15.03
CA HIS A 193 5.06 5.18 15.07
C HIS A 193 5.62 4.52 13.80
N ARG A 194 6.03 5.30 12.79
CA ARG A 194 6.59 4.77 11.53
C ARG A 194 8.07 4.46 11.66
N GLY A 195 8.55 3.49 10.84
CA GLY A 195 9.91 2.98 10.92
C GLY A 195 10.99 4.07 10.85
N GLY A 196 10.90 5.01 9.89
CA GLY A 196 11.85 6.11 9.77
C GLY A 196 11.87 7.03 10.99
N ALA A 197 10.69 7.34 11.57
CA ALA A 197 10.59 8.15 12.78
C ALA A 197 11.20 7.42 14.00
N LEU A 198 11.04 6.10 14.09
CA LEU A 198 11.64 5.29 15.14
C LEU A 198 13.17 5.26 15.02
N ASP A 199 13.70 5.06 13.81
CA ASP A 199 15.14 5.08 13.54
C ASP A 199 15.76 6.44 13.88
N PHE A 200 15.09 7.54 13.51
CA PHE A 200 15.52 8.91 13.82
C PHE A 200 15.53 9.15 15.34
N ARG A 201 14.50 8.74 16.07
CA ARG A 201 14.44 8.88 17.52
C ARG A 201 15.54 8.09 18.23
N GLU A 202 15.79 6.85 17.80
CA GLU A 202 16.89 6.02 18.32
C GLU A 202 18.24 6.67 18.06
N TRP A 203 18.43 7.29 16.86
CA TRP A 203 19.63 8.01 16.51
C TRP A 203 19.85 9.21 17.42
N GLN A 204 18.84 10.05 17.64
CA GLN A 204 18.96 11.22 18.52
C GLN A 204 19.36 10.87 19.96
N ILE A 205 18.92 9.69 20.44
CA ILE A 205 19.30 9.19 21.77
C ILE A 205 20.76 8.71 21.82
N LYS A 206 21.22 8.01 20.79
CA LYS A 206 22.56 7.40 20.74
C LYS A 206 23.64 8.37 20.26
N HIS A 207 23.29 9.30 19.40
CA HIS A 207 24.16 10.27 18.75
C HIS A 207 23.61 11.69 18.92
N PRO A 208 23.53 12.19 20.16
CA PRO A 208 22.95 13.50 20.43
C PRO A 208 23.73 14.62 19.73
N GLY A 209 23.03 15.43 18.96
CA GLY A 209 23.61 16.54 18.20
C GLY A 209 24.21 16.17 16.83
N GLU A 210 24.27 14.89 16.47
CA GLU A 210 24.77 14.44 15.17
C GLU A 210 23.66 14.39 14.11
N PRO A 211 23.96 14.79 12.85
CA PRO A 211 23.01 14.66 11.74
C PRO A 211 22.63 13.20 11.47
N PHE A 212 21.35 12.95 11.19
CA PHE A 212 20.84 11.63 10.85
C PHE A 212 20.87 11.38 9.34
N PRO A 213 21.60 10.37 8.85
CA PRO A 213 21.70 10.08 7.42
C PRO A 213 20.41 9.50 6.86
N VAL A 214 19.96 10.03 5.72
CA VAL A 214 18.77 9.58 5.00
C VAL A 214 19.09 9.49 3.51
N ALA A 215 18.55 8.48 2.85
CA ALA A 215 18.49 8.40 1.40
C ALA A 215 17.06 8.26 0.93
N VAL A 216 16.73 8.82 -0.23
CA VAL A 216 15.41 8.72 -0.85
C VAL A 216 15.57 8.29 -2.30
N ALA A 217 15.00 7.16 -2.67
CA ALA A 217 14.96 6.71 -4.05
C ALA A 217 13.62 7.09 -4.69
N LEU A 218 13.65 7.67 -5.90
CA LEU A 218 12.49 7.97 -6.71
C LEU A 218 12.54 7.12 -7.97
N GLY A 219 11.42 6.51 -8.34
CA GLY A 219 11.36 5.64 -9.51
C GLY A 219 12.17 4.34 -9.35
N ALA A 220 12.16 3.73 -8.17
CA ALA A 220 12.63 2.36 -8.00
C ALA A 220 11.75 1.37 -8.79
N ASP A 221 12.19 0.13 -8.94
CA ASP A 221 11.36 -0.89 -9.59
C ASP A 221 10.05 -1.16 -8.80
N PRO A 222 8.95 -1.52 -9.50
CA PRO A 222 7.65 -1.70 -8.87
C PRO A 222 7.63 -2.67 -7.68
N ALA A 223 8.36 -3.80 -7.75
CA ALA A 223 8.38 -4.74 -6.64
C ALA A 223 9.01 -4.14 -5.37
N THR A 224 10.04 -3.29 -5.52
CA THR A 224 10.68 -2.59 -4.40
C THR A 224 9.73 -1.54 -3.79
N ILE A 225 9.02 -0.78 -4.62
CA ILE A 225 8.02 0.20 -4.17
C ILE A 225 6.87 -0.51 -3.44
N LEU A 226 6.32 -1.57 -4.04
CA LEU A 226 5.20 -2.32 -3.48
C LEU A 226 5.59 -3.09 -2.21
N ALA A 227 6.84 -3.57 -2.12
CA ALA A 227 7.35 -4.17 -0.89
C ALA A 227 7.37 -3.17 0.28
N ALA A 228 7.70 -1.90 0.01
CA ALA A 228 7.75 -0.86 1.04
C ALA A 228 6.37 -0.43 1.56
N VAL A 229 5.28 -0.73 0.84
CA VAL A 229 3.90 -0.43 1.27
C VAL A 229 3.16 -1.68 1.76
N THR A 230 3.71 -2.87 1.53
CA THR A 230 3.13 -4.12 2.02
C THR A 230 3.59 -4.36 3.47
N PRO A 231 2.69 -4.67 4.41
CA PRO A 231 3.08 -5.00 5.78
C PRO A 231 3.76 -6.37 5.83
N VAL A 232 5.08 -6.35 5.79
CA VAL A 232 5.90 -7.54 5.95
C VAL A 232 6.23 -7.79 7.43
N PRO A 233 6.51 -9.05 7.83
CA PRO A 233 6.99 -9.34 9.18
C PRO A 233 8.26 -8.55 9.52
N ASP A 234 8.44 -8.12 10.77
CA ASP A 234 9.61 -7.36 11.21
C ASP A 234 10.95 -8.08 11.00
N THR A 235 10.92 -9.40 10.83
CA THR A 235 12.08 -10.23 10.53
C THR A 235 12.49 -10.22 9.05
N LEU A 236 11.63 -9.70 8.17
CA LEU A 236 11.84 -9.66 6.72
C LEU A 236 12.11 -8.22 6.27
N SER A 237 13.22 -7.98 5.58
CA SER A 237 13.47 -6.67 4.98
C SER A 237 12.64 -6.48 3.71
N GLU A 238 12.28 -5.23 3.42
CA GLU A 238 11.54 -4.86 2.21
C GLU A 238 12.33 -5.23 0.94
N TYR A 239 13.66 -5.11 0.94
CA TYR A 239 14.50 -5.58 -0.17
C TYR A 239 14.42 -7.09 -0.37
N ALA A 240 14.39 -7.85 0.72
CA ALA A 240 14.25 -9.29 0.65
C ALA A 240 12.88 -9.69 0.11
N PHE A 241 11.83 -9.00 0.54
CA PHE A 241 10.48 -9.21 0.03
C PHE A 241 10.34 -8.81 -1.45
N ALA A 242 10.94 -7.68 -1.86
CA ALA A 242 10.98 -7.29 -3.27
C ALA A 242 11.65 -8.34 -4.16
N GLY A 243 12.77 -8.92 -3.70
CA GLY A 243 13.44 -10.01 -4.40
C GLY A 243 12.57 -11.25 -4.55
N LEU A 244 11.82 -11.57 -3.50
CA LEU A 244 10.86 -12.68 -3.49
C LEU A 244 9.69 -12.43 -4.47
N LEU A 245 9.12 -11.23 -4.51
CA LEU A 245 8.07 -10.84 -5.45
C LEU A 245 8.54 -10.94 -6.90
N ARG A 246 9.71 -10.39 -7.19
CA ARG A 246 10.26 -10.34 -8.54
C ARG A 246 10.82 -11.69 -9.01
N GLY A 247 11.11 -12.62 -8.10
CA GLY A 247 11.79 -13.88 -8.39
C GLY A 247 13.23 -13.70 -8.89
N SER A 248 13.90 -12.65 -8.39
CA SER A 248 15.31 -12.35 -8.59
C SER A 248 15.80 -11.38 -7.52
N ARG A 249 17.05 -11.51 -7.10
CA ARG A 249 17.65 -10.70 -6.04
C ARG A 249 17.56 -9.21 -6.35
N THR A 250 17.13 -8.42 -5.37
CA THR A 250 17.10 -6.95 -5.49
C THR A 250 18.54 -6.45 -5.59
N GLU A 251 18.84 -5.72 -6.66
CA GLU A 251 20.15 -5.10 -6.84
C GLU A 251 20.19 -3.77 -6.10
N VAL A 252 21.18 -3.61 -5.24
CA VAL A 252 21.41 -2.40 -4.43
C VAL A 252 22.84 -1.90 -4.62
N ILE A 253 23.04 -0.62 -4.34
CA ILE A 253 24.36 0.00 -4.32
C ILE A 253 24.52 0.83 -3.06
N LYS A 254 25.73 0.95 -2.55
CA LYS A 254 26.03 1.84 -1.43
C LYS A 254 25.75 3.30 -1.84
N ALA A 255 25.11 4.05 -0.97
CA ALA A 255 24.95 5.50 -1.08
C ALA A 255 26.31 6.19 -1.09
N LEU A 256 26.41 7.39 -1.68
CA LEU A 256 27.69 8.07 -1.85
C LEU A 256 28.17 8.80 -0.60
N ILE A 257 27.24 9.20 0.29
CA ILE A 257 27.58 9.98 1.50
C ILE A 257 27.21 9.28 2.80
N SER A 258 26.69 8.06 2.73
CA SER A 258 26.33 7.28 3.92
C SER A 258 26.54 5.78 3.69
N ASP A 259 26.36 4.99 4.76
CA ASP A 259 26.42 3.51 4.70
C ASP A 259 25.08 2.87 4.30
N LEU A 260 24.11 3.67 3.84
CA LEU A 260 22.85 3.17 3.35
C LEU A 260 23.00 2.50 1.99
N GLN A 261 22.20 1.50 1.71
CA GLN A 261 22.08 0.87 0.41
C GLN A 261 20.81 1.34 -0.28
N VAL A 262 20.90 1.79 -1.52
CA VAL A 262 19.80 2.29 -2.33
C VAL A 262 19.52 1.36 -3.51
N PRO A 263 18.29 1.32 -4.06
CA PRO A 263 17.98 0.51 -5.24
C PRO A 263 18.85 0.94 -6.43
N ALA A 264 19.63 0.02 -6.97
CA ALA A 264 20.59 0.30 -8.03
C ALA A 264 19.95 0.82 -9.33
N SER A 265 18.68 0.45 -9.58
CA SER A 265 17.91 0.83 -10.75
C SER A 265 17.01 2.05 -10.56
N ALA A 266 17.05 2.71 -9.40
CA ALA A 266 16.25 3.93 -9.16
C ALA A 266 16.53 5.00 -10.23
N GLU A 267 15.51 5.77 -10.57
CA GLU A 267 15.65 6.85 -11.55
C GLU A 267 16.41 8.03 -10.95
N PHE A 268 16.10 8.39 -9.68
CA PHE A 268 16.79 9.40 -8.90
C PHE A 268 17.08 8.87 -7.49
N VAL A 269 18.17 9.37 -6.88
CA VAL A 269 18.47 9.18 -5.46
C VAL A 269 18.83 10.52 -4.85
N LEU A 270 18.15 10.87 -3.76
CA LEU A 270 18.45 12.03 -2.94
C LEU A 270 19.18 11.51 -1.70
N GLU A 271 20.34 12.09 -1.39
CA GLU A 271 21.13 11.73 -0.21
C GLU A 271 21.44 12.98 0.62
N GLY A 272 21.43 12.84 1.92
CA GLY A 272 21.69 13.96 2.84
C GLY A 272 21.34 13.59 4.28
N HIS A 273 21.04 14.61 5.06
CA HIS A 273 20.84 14.47 6.50
C HIS A 273 19.62 15.23 7.00
N ILE A 274 19.06 14.73 8.09
CA ILE A 274 18.18 15.48 8.98
C ILE A 274 19.06 16.00 10.13
N TYR A 275 19.17 17.32 10.22
CA TYR A 275 19.93 17.97 11.28
C TYR A 275 19.11 18.04 12.57
N PRO A 276 19.74 17.98 13.75
CA PRO A 276 19.04 18.15 15.00
C PRO A 276 18.24 19.46 15.03
N ASP A 277 17.03 19.39 15.57
CA ASP A 277 16.11 20.55 15.75
C ASP A 277 15.69 21.29 14.46
N ASP A 278 16.08 20.83 13.28
CA ASP A 278 15.62 21.41 12.01
C ASP A 278 14.21 20.88 11.68
N MET A 279 13.21 21.62 12.14
CA MET A 279 11.79 21.32 12.00
C MET A 279 11.09 22.41 11.22
N ALA A 280 10.05 22.05 10.44
CA ALA A 280 9.25 23.02 9.72
C ALA A 280 7.76 22.58 9.66
N PRO A 281 6.82 23.54 9.54
CA PRO A 281 5.39 23.23 9.37
C PRO A 281 5.13 22.63 7.98
N GLU A 282 4.53 21.44 7.95
CA GLU A 282 4.13 20.71 6.75
C GLU A 282 2.64 20.85 6.49
N GLY A 283 2.29 21.10 5.25
CA GLY A 283 0.90 21.12 4.79
C GLY A 283 0.28 22.53 4.74
N PRO A 284 -1.06 22.60 4.59
CA PRO A 284 -1.96 21.45 4.43
C PRO A 284 -1.75 20.72 3.11
N PHE A 285 -2.19 19.44 3.03
CA PHE A 285 -2.23 18.66 1.78
C PHE A 285 -3.52 17.87 1.68
N GLY A 286 -4.07 17.76 0.46
CA GLY A 286 -5.15 16.82 0.17
C GLY A 286 -4.71 15.38 0.45
N ASP A 287 -5.53 14.61 1.17
CA ASP A 287 -5.18 13.27 1.62
C ASP A 287 -6.25 12.24 1.23
N HIS A 288 -5.95 10.95 1.39
CA HIS A 288 -6.79 9.82 0.97
C HIS A 288 -8.19 9.77 1.63
N THR A 289 -8.45 10.64 2.60
CA THR A 289 -9.79 10.85 3.16
C THR A 289 -10.67 11.77 2.30
N GLY A 290 -10.09 12.46 1.33
CA GLY A 290 -10.75 13.49 0.54
C GLY A 290 -10.81 14.86 1.22
N TYR A 291 -10.05 15.04 2.30
CA TYR A 291 -9.93 16.30 3.04
C TYR A 291 -8.46 16.72 3.15
N TYR A 292 -8.23 18.01 3.37
CA TYR A 292 -6.89 18.51 3.70
C TYR A 292 -6.54 18.13 5.13
N ASN A 293 -5.30 17.69 5.36
CA ASN A 293 -4.80 17.47 6.71
C ASN A 293 -4.47 18.78 7.41
N GLU A 294 -4.38 18.71 8.74
CA GLU A 294 -3.88 19.82 9.56
C GLU A 294 -2.38 20.05 9.35
N VAL A 295 -1.95 21.32 9.52
CA VAL A 295 -0.54 21.67 9.52
C VAL A 295 0.11 21.20 10.82
N ASP A 296 1.25 20.53 10.71
CA ASP A 296 2.03 20.06 11.86
C ASP A 296 3.53 20.14 11.56
N ASN A 297 4.37 20.12 12.59
CA ASN A 297 5.82 20.24 12.46
C ASN A 297 6.48 18.87 12.28
N PHE A 298 7.31 18.78 11.23
CA PHE A 298 8.07 17.58 10.93
C PHE A 298 9.55 17.92 10.64
N PRO A 299 10.45 16.90 10.75
CA PRO A 299 11.88 17.11 10.47
C PRO A 299 12.13 17.53 9.02
N VAL A 300 13.12 18.39 8.85
CA VAL A 300 13.58 18.81 7.52
C VAL A 300 14.76 17.95 7.09
N PHE A 301 14.63 17.34 5.92
CA PHE A 301 15.68 16.62 5.24
C PHE A 301 16.40 17.58 4.28
N THR A 302 17.69 17.79 4.51
CA THR A 302 18.56 18.57 3.63
C THR A 302 19.24 17.62 2.65
N VAL A 303 18.98 17.82 1.36
CA VAL A 303 19.57 17.05 0.26
C VAL A 303 20.93 17.64 -0.09
N GLU A 304 22.00 16.90 0.13
CA GLU A 304 23.38 17.31 -0.13
C GLU A 304 23.89 16.76 -1.45
N ARG A 305 23.28 15.66 -1.89
CA ARG A 305 23.59 15.00 -3.15
C ARG A 305 22.34 14.50 -3.84
N LEU A 306 22.24 14.75 -5.13
CA LEU A 306 21.22 14.19 -6.02
C LEU A 306 21.93 13.44 -7.13
N THR A 307 21.62 12.14 -7.24
CA THR A 307 22.12 11.32 -8.36
C THR A 307 20.95 10.81 -9.21
N HIS A 308 21.21 10.56 -10.48
CA HIS A 308 20.18 10.03 -11.36
C HIS A 308 20.75 9.25 -12.55
N ARG A 309 19.89 8.45 -13.18
CA ARG A 309 20.18 7.79 -14.45
C ARG A 309 20.26 8.81 -15.58
N GLN A 310 20.88 8.43 -16.69
CA GLN A 310 20.73 9.19 -17.93
C GLN A 310 19.25 9.22 -18.35
N LYS A 311 18.73 10.44 -18.65
CA LYS A 311 17.33 10.68 -19.04
C LYS A 311 16.36 10.03 -18.05
N PRO A 312 16.34 10.45 -16.79
CA PRO A 312 15.55 9.80 -15.75
C PRO A 312 14.06 10.10 -15.92
N ILE A 313 13.23 9.20 -15.38
CA ILE A 313 11.76 9.32 -15.33
C ILE A 313 11.36 9.61 -13.89
N TYR A 314 10.63 10.69 -13.67
CA TYR A 314 10.10 11.01 -12.35
C TYR A 314 8.78 10.28 -12.11
N HIS A 315 8.73 9.41 -11.11
CA HIS A 315 7.52 8.68 -10.73
C HIS A 315 6.76 9.42 -9.65
N SER A 316 5.48 9.70 -9.89
CA SER A 316 4.62 10.47 -9.00
C SER A 316 3.22 9.86 -8.90
N THR A 317 2.50 10.24 -7.86
CA THR A 317 1.07 9.96 -7.67
C THR A 317 0.40 11.15 -6.98
N TYR A 318 -0.88 11.00 -6.68
CA TYR A 318 -1.65 11.91 -5.83
C TYR A 318 -2.49 11.11 -4.85
N THR A 319 -2.92 11.75 -3.78
CA THR A 319 -3.92 11.22 -2.85
C THR A 319 -5.13 12.14 -2.84
N GLY A 320 -6.33 11.57 -2.66
CA GLY A 320 -7.56 12.33 -2.65
C GLY A 320 -8.76 11.47 -2.25
N ARG A 321 -9.96 11.98 -2.53
CA ARG A 321 -11.17 11.19 -2.30
C ARG A 321 -11.13 9.91 -3.15
N PRO A 322 -11.31 8.71 -2.56
CA PRO A 322 -11.27 7.46 -3.30
C PRO A 322 -12.27 7.41 -4.48
N PRO A 323 -11.93 6.68 -5.56
CA PRO A 323 -10.68 5.94 -5.73
C PRO A 323 -9.50 6.83 -6.08
N ASP A 324 -8.36 6.56 -5.46
CA ASP A 324 -7.04 7.08 -5.78
C ASP A 324 -6.04 5.92 -5.87
N GLU A 325 -4.78 6.13 -6.26
CA GLU A 325 -3.82 5.02 -6.34
C GLU A 325 -3.62 4.30 -4.99
N PRO A 326 -3.53 4.96 -3.83
CA PRO A 326 -3.51 4.28 -2.52
C PRO A 326 -4.70 3.37 -2.27
N ALA A 327 -5.92 3.77 -2.66
CA ALA A 327 -7.11 2.93 -2.54
C ALA A 327 -7.04 1.70 -3.46
N ILE A 328 -6.56 1.88 -4.70
CA ILE A 328 -6.33 0.77 -5.63
C ILE A 328 -5.26 -0.20 -5.11
N LEU A 329 -4.17 0.30 -4.52
CA LEU A 329 -3.20 -0.53 -3.83
C LEU A 329 -3.86 -1.34 -2.71
N GLY A 330 -4.73 -0.70 -1.92
CA GLY A 330 -5.51 -1.36 -0.86
C GLY A 330 -6.33 -2.53 -1.39
N VAL A 331 -7.02 -2.37 -2.52
CA VAL A 331 -7.80 -3.44 -3.17
C VAL A 331 -6.92 -4.62 -3.59
N ALA A 332 -5.77 -4.37 -4.19
CA ALA A 332 -4.85 -5.44 -4.59
C ALA A 332 -4.21 -6.12 -3.38
N LEU A 333 -3.71 -5.34 -2.41
CA LEU A 333 -3.06 -5.87 -1.20
C LEU A 333 -4.06 -6.61 -0.29
N ASN A 334 -5.36 -6.34 -0.42
CA ASN A 334 -6.40 -7.10 0.27
C ASN A 334 -6.25 -8.60 0.02
N GLU A 335 -5.93 -9.02 -1.21
CA GLU A 335 -5.72 -10.43 -1.54
C GLU A 335 -4.51 -11.03 -0.82
N VAL A 336 -3.51 -10.22 -0.50
CA VAL A 336 -2.36 -10.66 0.32
C VAL A 336 -2.78 -10.85 1.78
N PHE A 337 -3.71 -10.03 2.29
CA PHE A 337 -4.16 -10.15 3.69
C PHE A 337 -5.05 -11.35 3.95
N VAL A 338 -5.89 -11.76 2.99
CA VAL A 338 -6.85 -12.85 3.17
C VAL A 338 -6.19 -14.12 3.70
N PRO A 339 -5.13 -14.70 3.10
CA PRO A 339 -4.48 -15.90 3.63
C PRO A 339 -3.80 -15.70 5.00
N ILE A 340 -3.31 -14.49 5.27
CA ILE A 340 -2.68 -14.16 6.57
C ILE A 340 -3.74 -14.18 7.68
N LEU A 341 -4.93 -13.61 7.41
CA LEU A 341 -6.05 -13.63 8.32
C LEU A 341 -6.61 -15.05 8.51
N GLN A 342 -6.77 -15.80 7.42
CA GLN A 342 -7.25 -17.18 7.45
C GLN A 342 -6.35 -18.12 8.26
N LYS A 343 -5.05 -17.89 8.29
CA LYS A 343 -4.14 -18.68 9.13
C LYS A 343 -4.43 -18.49 10.62
N GLN A 344 -4.79 -17.27 11.04
CA GLN A 344 -5.09 -16.93 12.43
C GLN A 344 -6.56 -17.19 12.77
N PHE A 345 -7.46 -16.97 11.82
CA PHE A 345 -8.91 -17.14 11.96
C PHE A 345 -9.43 -18.04 10.83
N PRO A 346 -9.31 -19.39 10.99
CA PRO A 346 -9.67 -20.34 9.93
C PRO A 346 -11.14 -20.30 9.51
N GLU A 347 -12.00 -19.73 10.36
CA GLU A 347 -13.41 -19.49 10.09
C GLU A 347 -13.65 -18.40 9.02
N ILE A 348 -12.71 -17.51 8.76
CA ILE A 348 -12.83 -16.46 7.74
C ILE A 348 -12.76 -17.11 6.34
N VAL A 349 -13.79 -16.90 5.54
CA VAL A 349 -13.87 -17.37 4.14
C VAL A 349 -13.31 -16.33 3.20
N ASP A 350 -13.75 -15.08 3.34
CA ASP A 350 -13.20 -13.95 2.59
C ASP A 350 -13.19 -12.67 3.44
N PHE A 351 -12.37 -11.71 3.00
CA PHE A 351 -12.16 -10.44 3.67
C PHE A 351 -12.00 -9.36 2.62
N TYR A 352 -12.68 -8.24 2.79
CA TYR A 352 -12.65 -7.15 1.83
C TYR A 352 -12.52 -5.78 2.49
N LEU A 353 -11.61 -4.98 1.96
CA LEU A 353 -11.43 -3.57 2.29
C LEU A 353 -11.93 -2.74 1.11
N PRO A 354 -13.15 -2.21 1.16
CA PRO A 354 -13.68 -1.42 0.06
C PRO A 354 -12.88 -0.12 -0.11
N PRO A 355 -12.58 0.31 -1.35
CA PRO A 355 -11.82 1.54 -1.60
C PRO A 355 -12.51 2.78 -1.00
N GLU A 356 -13.85 2.81 -0.98
CA GLU A 356 -14.67 3.86 -0.38
C GLU A 356 -14.47 3.97 1.14
N GLY A 357 -13.98 2.91 1.76
CA GLY A 357 -13.59 2.86 3.17
C GLY A 357 -12.26 3.55 3.48
N CYS A 358 -11.70 4.30 2.56
CA CYS A 358 -10.45 5.06 2.72
C CYS A 358 -9.33 4.18 3.30
N SER A 359 -8.85 3.22 2.50
CA SER A 359 -7.89 2.18 2.86
C SER A 359 -8.51 1.11 3.78
N TYR A 360 -8.20 1.07 5.06
CA TYR A 360 -8.62 0.01 6.00
C TYR A 360 -9.62 0.48 7.08
N ARG A 361 -10.31 1.62 6.87
CA ARG A 361 -11.27 2.12 7.87
C ARG A 361 -12.58 1.32 7.90
N MET A 362 -12.89 0.60 6.83
CA MET A 362 -13.99 -0.34 6.76
C MET A 362 -13.50 -1.70 6.31
N ALA A 363 -13.99 -2.76 6.94
CA ALA A 363 -13.76 -4.14 6.55
C ALA A 363 -15.09 -4.91 6.48
N VAL A 364 -15.27 -5.71 5.45
CA VAL A 364 -16.37 -6.65 5.29
C VAL A 364 -15.79 -8.06 5.32
N VAL A 365 -16.35 -8.93 6.13
CA VAL A 365 -15.81 -10.27 6.41
C VAL A 365 -16.89 -11.31 6.25
N SER A 366 -16.70 -12.33 5.42
CA SER A 366 -17.53 -13.51 5.42
C SER A 366 -16.87 -14.64 6.20
N MET A 367 -17.68 -15.38 6.97
CA MET A 367 -17.18 -16.42 7.85
C MET A 367 -18.10 -17.65 7.92
N LYS A 368 -17.50 -18.79 8.23
CA LYS A 368 -18.25 -19.99 8.67
C LYS A 368 -18.49 -19.93 10.16
N LYS A 369 -19.66 -19.46 10.54
CA LYS A 369 -20.08 -19.37 11.94
C LYS A 369 -20.19 -20.78 12.55
N GLN A 370 -19.70 -20.97 13.78
CA GLN A 370 -19.63 -22.28 14.44
C GLN A 370 -20.35 -22.31 15.80
N TYR A 371 -20.63 -21.14 16.39
CA TYR A 371 -21.30 -21.04 17.70
C TYR A 371 -21.89 -19.64 17.88
N PRO A 372 -22.85 -19.46 18.80
CA PRO A 372 -23.41 -18.14 19.13
C PRO A 372 -22.32 -17.15 19.59
N GLY A 373 -22.38 -15.90 19.09
CA GLY A 373 -21.41 -14.85 19.41
C GLY A 373 -20.07 -14.94 18.65
N HIS A 374 -19.91 -15.89 17.71
CA HIS A 374 -18.67 -16.06 16.95
C HIS A 374 -18.32 -14.84 16.11
N ALA A 375 -19.30 -14.13 15.54
CA ALA A 375 -19.08 -12.92 14.79
C ALA A 375 -18.38 -11.83 15.62
N LYS A 376 -18.71 -11.68 16.90
CA LYS A 376 -18.06 -10.71 17.81
C LYS A 376 -16.59 -11.04 18.04
N ARG A 377 -16.24 -12.34 18.16
CA ARG A 377 -14.83 -12.76 18.24
C ARG A 377 -14.05 -12.35 16.99
N VAL A 378 -14.64 -12.53 15.80
CA VAL A 378 -13.99 -12.11 14.54
C VAL A 378 -13.80 -10.59 14.49
N MET A 379 -14.79 -9.78 14.89
CA MET A 379 -14.66 -8.32 14.98
C MET A 379 -13.47 -7.92 15.87
N LEU A 380 -13.40 -8.46 17.08
CA LEU A 380 -12.30 -8.20 18.03
C LEU A 380 -10.96 -8.67 17.47
N GLY A 381 -10.96 -9.81 16.77
CA GLY A 381 -9.78 -10.34 16.08
C GLY A 381 -9.26 -9.40 15.00
N ILE A 382 -10.13 -8.90 14.11
CA ILE A 382 -9.75 -7.95 13.06
C ILE A 382 -9.12 -6.69 13.69
N TRP A 383 -9.74 -6.09 14.69
CA TRP A 383 -9.25 -4.85 15.31
C TRP A 383 -7.91 -4.99 16.02
N SER A 384 -7.48 -6.21 16.39
CA SER A 384 -6.28 -6.44 17.19
C SER A 384 -5.15 -7.17 16.46
N PHE A 385 -5.41 -7.82 15.32
CA PHE A 385 -4.45 -8.77 14.73
C PHE A 385 -3.32 -8.09 13.95
N LEU A 386 -3.62 -7.19 13.03
CA LEU A 386 -2.62 -6.46 12.27
C LEU A 386 -2.62 -4.99 12.67
N ARG A 387 -1.41 -4.40 12.78
CA ARG A 387 -1.24 -3.02 13.25
C ARG A 387 -2.11 -2.01 12.51
N GLN A 388 -2.27 -2.12 11.19
CA GLN A 388 -3.09 -1.21 10.41
C GLN A 388 -4.58 -1.33 10.71
N PHE A 389 -5.07 -2.51 11.13
CA PHE A 389 -6.49 -2.72 11.42
C PHE A 389 -6.91 -2.17 12.78
N MET A 390 -5.96 -1.74 13.62
CA MET A 390 -6.33 -0.98 14.81
C MET A 390 -7.03 0.35 14.47
N TYR A 391 -6.89 0.84 13.23
CA TYR A 391 -7.56 2.04 12.73
C TYR A 391 -8.88 1.75 12.00
N THR A 392 -9.28 0.50 11.84
CA THR A 392 -10.56 0.12 11.24
C THR A 392 -11.71 0.58 12.13
N LYS A 393 -12.60 1.42 11.59
CA LYS A 393 -13.78 1.94 12.31
C LYS A 393 -14.96 0.99 12.23
N PHE A 394 -15.21 0.48 11.03
CA PHE A 394 -16.40 -0.31 10.71
C PHE A 394 -16.00 -1.73 10.34
N VAL A 395 -16.60 -2.71 11.01
CA VAL A 395 -16.44 -4.12 10.64
C VAL A 395 -17.83 -4.72 10.45
N ILE A 396 -18.10 -5.22 9.24
CA ILE A 396 -19.33 -5.94 8.91
C ILE A 396 -18.97 -7.42 8.80
N VAL A 397 -19.64 -8.28 9.56
CA VAL A 397 -19.44 -9.74 9.52
C VAL A 397 -20.69 -10.40 8.96
N THR A 398 -20.52 -11.24 7.93
CA THR A 398 -21.58 -11.99 7.25
C THR A 398 -21.28 -13.48 7.27
N ASP A 399 -22.25 -14.31 6.90
CA ASP A 399 -22.01 -15.73 6.61
C ASP A 399 -21.32 -15.92 5.24
N ASP A 400 -20.87 -17.13 4.96
CA ASP A 400 -20.13 -17.50 3.75
C ASP A 400 -20.98 -17.59 2.47
N ASP A 401 -22.28 -17.43 2.58
CA ASP A 401 -23.21 -17.29 1.45
C ASP A 401 -23.29 -15.86 0.89
N VAL A 402 -22.64 -14.88 1.52
CA VAL A 402 -22.62 -13.46 1.11
C VAL A 402 -21.32 -13.12 0.41
N ASN A 403 -21.43 -12.54 -0.79
CA ASN A 403 -20.27 -11.99 -1.48
C ASN A 403 -19.87 -10.63 -0.88
N VAL A 404 -18.81 -10.62 -0.08
CA VAL A 404 -18.32 -9.41 0.61
C VAL A 404 -17.85 -8.29 -0.33
N ARG A 405 -17.67 -8.58 -1.63
CA ARG A 405 -17.26 -7.63 -2.66
C ARG A 405 -18.45 -7.02 -3.41
N ASP A 406 -19.64 -7.54 -3.21
CA ASP A 406 -20.90 -7.02 -3.75
C ASP A 406 -21.69 -6.31 -2.66
N TRP A 407 -21.74 -4.98 -2.74
CA TRP A 407 -22.50 -4.17 -1.78
C TRP A 407 -23.99 -4.45 -1.79
N ASN A 408 -24.58 -4.92 -2.90
CA ASN A 408 -26.01 -5.29 -2.92
C ASN A 408 -26.23 -6.49 -1.99
N ASP A 409 -25.32 -7.46 -2.05
CA ASP A 409 -25.40 -8.67 -1.23
C ASP A 409 -25.12 -8.36 0.26
N VAL A 410 -24.11 -7.52 0.53
CA VAL A 410 -23.79 -7.08 1.89
C VAL A 410 -24.95 -6.28 2.52
N ILE A 411 -25.54 -5.33 1.78
CA ILE A 411 -26.66 -4.53 2.26
C ILE A 411 -27.87 -5.43 2.50
N TRP A 412 -28.14 -6.39 1.60
CA TRP A 412 -29.19 -7.37 1.79
C TRP A 412 -29.01 -8.15 3.10
N ALA A 413 -27.80 -8.67 3.37
CA ALA A 413 -27.51 -9.38 4.61
C ALA A 413 -27.68 -8.49 5.86
N MET A 414 -27.21 -7.26 5.82
CA MET A 414 -27.39 -6.31 6.92
C MET A 414 -28.86 -5.99 7.19
N THR A 415 -29.68 -5.82 6.17
CA THR A 415 -31.08 -5.43 6.32
C THR A 415 -32.00 -6.59 6.69
N THR A 416 -31.61 -7.83 6.38
CA THR A 416 -32.43 -9.03 6.63
C THR A 416 -32.01 -9.82 7.86
N ARG A 417 -30.75 -9.73 8.30
CA ARG A 417 -30.18 -10.57 9.36
C ARG A 417 -29.86 -9.82 10.65
N MET A 418 -29.81 -8.49 10.61
CA MET A 418 -29.49 -7.65 11.79
C MET A 418 -30.72 -7.07 12.46
N ASP A 419 -30.72 -7.11 13.78
CA ASP A 419 -31.42 -6.16 14.63
C ASP A 419 -30.38 -5.15 15.17
N PRO A 420 -30.54 -3.83 14.92
CA PRO A 420 -29.49 -2.86 15.27
C PRO A 420 -29.09 -2.86 16.75
N ALA A 421 -30.00 -3.08 17.66
CA ALA A 421 -29.69 -3.08 19.10
C ALA A 421 -28.95 -4.35 19.53
N ARG A 422 -29.37 -5.51 19.04
CA ARG A 422 -28.78 -6.82 19.39
C ARG A 422 -27.39 -7.02 18.73
N ASP A 423 -27.26 -6.64 17.45
CA ASP A 423 -26.20 -7.08 16.55
C ASP A 423 -25.12 -6.04 16.32
N THR A 424 -25.21 -4.91 16.99
CA THR A 424 -24.17 -3.86 16.99
C THR A 424 -23.22 -4.03 18.18
N THR A 425 -21.92 -3.94 17.92
CA THR A 425 -20.89 -3.89 18.95
C THR A 425 -20.17 -2.55 18.83
N MET A 426 -20.24 -1.71 19.86
CA MET A 426 -19.55 -0.43 19.91
C MET A 426 -18.43 -0.48 20.95
N ILE A 427 -17.26 0.05 20.60
CA ILE A 427 -16.10 0.19 21.48
C ILE A 427 -15.65 1.63 21.42
N GLU A 428 -15.69 2.33 22.55
CA GLU A 428 -15.27 3.72 22.69
C GLU A 428 -13.81 3.84 23.14
N ASN A 429 -13.24 5.04 22.96
CA ASN A 429 -11.89 5.39 23.43
C ASN A 429 -10.80 4.45 22.89
N THR A 430 -10.84 4.19 21.59
CA THR A 430 -9.86 3.33 20.91
C THR A 430 -8.99 4.16 19.95
N PRO A 431 -7.78 3.68 19.62
CA PRO A 431 -6.96 4.32 18.61
C PRO A 431 -7.69 4.43 17.26
N ILE A 432 -7.60 5.60 16.65
CA ILE A 432 -8.10 5.88 15.30
C ILE A 432 -7.02 6.64 14.53
N ASP A 433 -7.12 6.65 13.22
CA ASP A 433 -6.23 7.43 12.37
C ASP A 433 -6.41 8.92 12.66
N TYR A 434 -5.32 9.64 12.87
CA TYR A 434 -5.34 11.09 13.14
C TYR A 434 -5.88 11.91 11.95
N LEU A 435 -5.92 11.34 10.72
CA LEU A 435 -6.59 11.92 9.56
C LEU A 435 -8.11 11.75 9.57
N ASP A 436 -8.67 11.17 10.62
CA ASP A 436 -10.11 11.00 10.77
C ASP A 436 -10.72 12.21 11.49
N PHE A 437 -11.14 13.21 10.73
CA PHE A 437 -11.81 14.40 11.27
C PHE A 437 -13.20 14.12 11.90
N ALA A 438 -13.78 12.93 11.68
CA ALA A 438 -15.01 12.52 12.34
C ALA A 438 -14.78 12.01 13.77
N SER A 439 -13.55 11.79 14.19
CA SER A 439 -13.23 11.42 15.56
C SER A 439 -13.36 12.63 16.50
N PRO A 440 -13.83 12.44 17.76
CA PRO A 440 -14.00 13.54 18.70
C PRO A 440 -12.68 14.17 19.15
N VAL A 441 -11.60 13.40 19.13
CA VAL A 441 -10.23 13.81 19.45
C VAL A 441 -9.26 13.20 18.44
N SER A 442 -8.25 13.96 18.02
CA SER A 442 -7.23 13.46 17.09
C SER A 442 -6.56 12.19 17.64
N GLY A 443 -6.58 11.12 16.83
CA GLY A 443 -6.01 9.83 17.20
C GLY A 443 -6.84 8.97 18.18
N LEU A 444 -7.97 9.46 18.68
CA LEU A 444 -8.84 8.74 19.61
C LEU A 444 -10.31 8.82 19.17
N GLY A 445 -10.94 7.69 18.99
CA GLY A 445 -12.32 7.60 18.51
C GLY A 445 -13.01 6.33 18.94
N SER A 446 -13.99 5.89 18.17
CA SER A 446 -14.79 4.71 18.45
C SER A 446 -14.78 3.75 17.26
N LYS A 447 -15.14 2.49 17.54
CA LYS A 447 -15.30 1.42 16.56
C LYS A 447 -16.71 0.86 16.66
N ILE A 448 -17.24 0.42 15.51
CA ILE A 448 -18.53 -0.25 15.45
C ILE A 448 -18.44 -1.50 14.59
N GLY A 449 -18.98 -2.60 15.11
CA GLY A 449 -19.12 -3.85 14.40
C GLY A 449 -20.58 -4.23 14.19
N PHE A 450 -20.90 -4.78 13.04
CA PHE A 450 -22.23 -5.21 12.62
C PHE A 450 -22.23 -6.72 12.38
N ASP A 451 -23.02 -7.45 13.17
CA ASP A 451 -23.22 -8.91 13.00
C ASP A 451 -24.38 -9.17 12.06
N ALA A 452 -24.08 -9.23 10.76
CA ALA A 452 -25.03 -9.57 9.70
C ALA A 452 -25.01 -11.07 9.36
N THR A 453 -24.70 -11.94 10.35
CA THR A 453 -24.79 -13.40 10.20
C THR A 453 -26.20 -13.92 10.53
N ASN A 454 -26.56 -15.10 10.04
CA ASN A 454 -27.73 -15.84 10.49
C ASN A 454 -27.68 -16.09 12.01
N LYS A 455 -28.80 -15.96 12.69
CA LYS A 455 -28.84 -16.12 14.15
C LYS A 455 -29.09 -17.57 14.55
N TRP A 456 -28.31 -18.03 15.52
CA TRP A 456 -28.39 -19.36 16.08
C TRP A 456 -29.24 -19.35 17.35
N PRO A 457 -29.69 -20.55 17.81
CA PRO A 457 -30.37 -20.67 19.10
C PRO A 457 -29.57 -20.04 20.22
N GLY A 458 -30.19 -19.18 21.02
CA GLY A 458 -29.53 -18.37 22.06
C GLY A 458 -29.12 -16.96 21.64
N GLU A 459 -29.10 -16.67 20.34
CA GLU A 459 -28.90 -15.28 19.84
C GLU A 459 -30.25 -14.57 19.54
N THR A 460 -31.30 -15.36 19.34
CA THR A 460 -32.67 -14.88 19.14
C THR A 460 -33.68 -15.86 19.76
N ASN A 461 -34.84 -15.34 20.15
CA ASN A 461 -35.99 -16.16 20.62
C ASN A 461 -36.91 -16.56 19.48
N ARG A 462 -36.65 -16.18 18.24
CA ARG A 462 -37.43 -16.54 17.07
C ARG A 462 -36.81 -17.74 16.35
N GLU A 463 -37.65 -18.55 15.72
CA GLU A 463 -37.18 -19.45 14.69
C GLU A 463 -36.62 -18.67 13.52
N TRP A 464 -35.41 -19.05 13.07
CA TRP A 464 -34.73 -18.33 11.99
C TRP A 464 -35.32 -18.71 10.64
N GLY A 465 -35.45 -17.73 9.74
CA GLY A 465 -36.03 -17.95 8.42
C GLY A 465 -35.18 -18.89 7.55
N THR A 466 -35.84 -19.64 6.68
CA THR A 466 -35.17 -20.48 5.67
C THR A 466 -34.89 -19.65 4.40
N PRO A 467 -33.66 -19.61 3.89
CA PRO A 467 -33.35 -18.92 2.62
C PRO A 467 -34.14 -19.54 1.46
N ILE A 468 -34.55 -18.68 0.52
CA ILE A 468 -35.21 -19.12 -0.73
C ILE A 468 -34.11 -19.47 -1.73
N GLU A 469 -34.03 -20.71 -2.13
CA GLU A 469 -33.08 -21.21 -3.11
C GLU A 469 -33.75 -22.06 -4.18
N MET A 470 -33.30 -21.89 -5.43
CA MET A 470 -33.72 -22.79 -6.51
C MET A 470 -33.00 -24.12 -6.38
N THR A 471 -33.74 -25.23 -6.71
CA THR A 471 -33.15 -26.57 -6.66
C THR A 471 -32.01 -26.73 -7.67
N ALA A 472 -31.06 -27.62 -7.35
CA ALA A 472 -29.90 -27.87 -8.23
C ALA A 472 -30.34 -28.36 -9.62
N GLU A 473 -31.39 -29.19 -9.70
CA GLU A 473 -31.91 -29.72 -10.98
C GLU A 473 -32.46 -28.61 -11.87
N VAL A 474 -33.15 -27.62 -11.27
CA VAL A 474 -33.68 -26.47 -12.03
C VAL A 474 -32.56 -25.54 -12.46
N LYS A 475 -31.56 -25.27 -11.60
CA LYS A 475 -30.37 -24.49 -11.95
C LYS A 475 -29.65 -25.12 -13.15
N GLN A 476 -29.34 -26.43 -13.07
CA GLN A 476 -28.67 -27.15 -14.16
C GLN A 476 -29.51 -27.12 -15.45
N ARG A 477 -30.81 -27.32 -15.34
CA ARG A 477 -31.68 -27.25 -16.54
C ARG A 477 -31.69 -25.89 -17.18
N VAL A 478 -31.66 -24.83 -16.38
CA VAL A 478 -31.61 -23.47 -16.91
C VAL A 478 -30.24 -23.17 -17.54
N ASP A 479 -29.14 -23.63 -16.90
CA ASP A 479 -27.76 -23.45 -17.46
C ASP A 479 -27.66 -24.14 -18.86
N GLU A 480 -28.26 -25.31 -19.06
CA GLU A 480 -28.28 -26.04 -20.35
C GLU A 480 -29.00 -25.30 -21.47
N ILE A 481 -29.98 -24.45 -21.15
CA ILE A 481 -30.77 -23.72 -22.14
C ILE A 481 -30.45 -22.24 -22.20
N TRP A 482 -29.59 -21.71 -21.29
CA TRP A 482 -29.35 -20.25 -21.12
C TRP A 482 -28.94 -19.56 -22.40
N GLU A 483 -27.99 -20.16 -23.13
CA GLU A 483 -27.51 -19.58 -24.41
C GLU A 483 -28.59 -19.59 -25.51
N GLN A 484 -29.58 -20.51 -25.40
CA GLN A 484 -30.66 -20.62 -26.38
C GLN A 484 -31.78 -19.61 -26.14
N LEU A 485 -31.78 -18.95 -24.96
CA LEU A 485 -32.81 -17.96 -24.61
C LEU A 485 -32.54 -16.60 -25.25
N GLU A 486 -31.34 -16.35 -25.78
CA GLU A 486 -30.93 -15.12 -26.45
C GLU A 486 -31.21 -13.84 -25.63
N ILE A 487 -31.09 -13.90 -24.27
CA ILE A 487 -31.36 -12.80 -23.31
C ILE A 487 -30.08 -12.29 -22.66
#